data_b75997bb47f3399ed590d9f95b7c9963
#
_entry.id   b75997bb47f3399ed590d9f95b7c9963
#
_cell.length_a   1.000
_cell.length_b   1.000
_cell.length_c   1.000
_cell.angle_alpha   90.00
_cell.angle_beta   90.00
_cell.angle_gamma   90.00
#
_symmetry.space_group_name_H-M   'P 1'
#
loop_
_entity.id
_entity.type
_entity.pdbx_description
1 polymer ?
#
loop_
_entity_poly.entity_id
_entity_poly.type
_entity_poly.pdbx_seq_one_letter_code
_entity_poly.pdbx_strand_id
1 'polypeptide(L)'
;YSPSNPVTRAQMATFLWRAAGEPAPMGAHGFTDIPPNSYYETAVTWLIEQHITSGTSPGKYSPSNPVTRAQMATFLWRSNCPPAPPISALAVGGSHSCAIKEDRTVSCSGRNTSGQLGNGTANQSLSPTPVTGLADVTTISAGLQTSCAVKSDGTAACWGYNASGQLGDGTLTQRLTPTPVAELTDVTAISAGTDHSCALSQSGTVSCWGANGNGQLGDNTLDGISTPKPVPGLSDVTAISVGDRFSCALTSGGTVFCWGYNVFGHLGNGTTDQKLTPAPVSGLSGVTAISAGAQHACAVKSDTTAVCWGDNSGRLGNGIIDRSSTPTAVSGLDNVKTISAGVKQSCAVKLDGTAVCWGSNAYGQVGDGTNEDRLTPQPVSGLTHADTIGTGSFHSCALKQDDTAVCWGANYNGQFGDGTNTSRLTPTPVFNV
;
A
#
# COMPACT_ATOMS: atom_id res chain seq x y z
N TYR A 1 -23.69 42.01 14.17
CA TYR A 1 -22.43 41.26 14.34
C TYR A 1 -21.50 42.06 15.25
N SER A 2 -21.09 41.47 16.37
CA SER A 2 -20.08 42.08 17.26
C SER A 2 -18.73 41.45 16.97
N PRO A 3 -17.76 42.17 16.39
CA PRO A 3 -16.46 41.60 16.02
C PRO A 3 -15.62 41.07 17.20
N SER A 4 -15.96 41.49 18.42
CA SER A 4 -15.26 41.09 19.66
C SER A 4 -15.77 39.79 20.27
N ASN A 5 -16.94 39.28 19.88
CA ASN A 5 -17.48 38.05 20.43
C ASN A 5 -16.94 36.83 19.69
N PRO A 6 -16.52 35.76 20.42
CA PRO A 6 -16.13 34.52 19.77
C PRO A 6 -17.30 33.89 19.03
N VAL A 7 -17.03 33.35 17.82
CA VAL A 7 -18.03 32.60 17.06
C VAL A 7 -18.17 31.20 17.68
N THR A 8 -19.39 30.81 17.99
CA THR A 8 -19.67 29.46 18.49
C THR A 8 -19.67 28.42 17.37
N ARG A 9 -19.53 27.13 17.73
CA ARG A 9 -19.59 26.00 16.76
C ARG A 9 -20.93 25.96 16.04
N ALA A 10 -22.04 26.23 16.74
CA ALA A 10 -23.38 26.32 16.14
C ALA A 10 -23.51 27.44 15.09
N GLN A 11 -22.97 28.63 15.40
CA GLN A 11 -22.96 29.76 14.47
C GLN A 11 -22.09 29.47 13.24
N MET A 12 -20.93 28.83 13.44
CA MET A 12 -20.05 28.44 12.34
C MET A 12 -20.74 27.40 11.44
N ALA A 13 -21.36 26.37 12.01
CA ALA A 13 -22.11 25.38 11.24
C ALA A 13 -23.16 26.04 10.35
N THR A 14 -23.97 26.91 10.94
CA THR A 14 -25.02 27.65 10.19
C THR A 14 -24.43 28.55 9.09
N PHE A 15 -23.29 29.21 9.35
CA PHE A 15 -22.61 30.04 8.37
C PHE A 15 -22.14 29.21 7.16
N LEU A 16 -21.44 28.11 7.40
CA LEU A 16 -20.91 27.24 6.33
C LEU A 16 -22.04 26.61 5.51
N TRP A 17 -23.10 26.14 6.16
CA TRP A 17 -24.28 25.55 5.52
C TRP A 17 -24.99 26.57 4.61
N ARG A 18 -25.16 27.81 5.09
CA ARG A 18 -25.74 28.91 4.28
C ARG A 18 -24.84 29.30 3.11
N ALA A 19 -23.53 29.36 3.33
CA ALA A 19 -22.58 29.65 2.26
C ALA A 19 -22.59 28.58 1.15
N ALA A 20 -22.97 27.34 1.48
CA ALA A 20 -23.15 26.25 0.53
C ALA A 20 -24.53 26.24 -0.16
N GLY A 21 -25.41 27.20 0.10
CA GLY A 21 -26.73 27.28 -0.52
C GLY A 21 -27.83 26.51 0.22
N GLU A 22 -27.66 26.24 1.50
CA GLU A 22 -28.63 25.59 2.40
C GLU A 22 -29.08 24.19 1.92
N PRO A 23 -28.15 23.27 1.52
CA PRO A 23 -28.53 21.96 1.03
C PRO A 23 -29.24 21.13 2.10
N ALA A 24 -30.27 20.37 1.71
CA ALA A 24 -30.98 19.47 2.62
C ALA A 24 -30.11 18.26 2.97
N PRO A 25 -29.85 17.93 4.25
CA PRO A 25 -29.14 16.72 4.63
C PRO A 25 -30.02 15.48 4.42
N MET A 26 -29.39 14.32 4.17
CA MET A 26 -30.07 13.04 3.93
C MET A 26 -30.18 12.16 5.17
N GLY A 27 -29.40 12.43 6.22
CA GLY A 27 -29.27 11.58 7.40
C GLY A 27 -29.56 12.28 8.72
N ALA A 28 -29.07 11.69 9.83
CA ALA A 28 -29.15 12.23 11.18
C ALA A 28 -27.74 12.41 11.77
N HIS A 29 -27.58 13.40 12.67
CA HIS A 29 -26.26 13.76 13.19
C HIS A 29 -25.70 12.85 14.29
N GLY A 30 -26.53 12.09 15.01
CA GLY A 30 -26.08 11.19 16.10
C GLY A 30 -25.54 11.86 17.37
N PHE A 31 -25.57 13.19 17.51
CA PHE A 31 -25.14 13.90 18.71
C PHE A 31 -26.25 14.05 19.73
N THR A 32 -25.92 13.86 21.01
CA THR A 32 -26.87 13.90 22.13
C THR A 32 -27.04 15.30 22.75
N ASP A 33 -26.17 16.26 22.38
CA ASP A 33 -26.15 17.63 22.88
C ASP A 33 -26.65 18.67 21.89
N ILE A 34 -27.29 18.23 20.80
CA ILE A 34 -28.01 19.08 19.86
C ILE A 34 -29.51 18.92 20.12
N PRO A 35 -30.20 19.96 20.59
CA PRO A 35 -31.65 19.90 20.79
C PRO A 35 -32.39 19.73 19.44
N PRO A 36 -33.41 18.87 19.38
CA PRO A 36 -34.26 18.77 18.20
C PRO A 36 -34.87 20.13 17.82
N ASN A 37 -34.94 20.40 16.51
CA ASN A 37 -35.44 21.65 15.93
C ASN A 37 -34.62 22.91 16.31
N SER A 38 -33.38 22.74 16.76
CA SER A 38 -32.46 23.88 16.93
C SER A 38 -32.12 24.51 15.58
N TYR A 39 -31.90 25.84 15.55
CA TYR A 39 -31.60 26.59 14.30
C TYR A 39 -30.33 26.09 13.57
N TYR A 40 -29.50 25.29 14.20
CA TYR A 40 -28.26 24.75 13.65
C TYR A 40 -28.28 23.24 13.46
N GLU A 41 -29.34 22.53 13.80
CA GLU A 41 -29.44 21.07 13.68
C GLU A 41 -29.21 20.58 12.25
N THR A 42 -29.95 21.14 11.30
CA THR A 42 -29.82 20.85 9.86
C THR A 42 -28.40 21.13 9.36
N ALA A 43 -27.83 22.26 9.76
CA ALA A 43 -26.48 22.67 9.37
C ALA A 43 -25.41 21.72 9.93
N VAL A 44 -25.57 21.26 11.17
CA VAL A 44 -24.63 20.29 11.78
C VAL A 44 -24.73 18.92 11.10
N THR A 45 -25.95 18.46 10.80
CA THR A 45 -26.17 17.21 10.06
C THR A 45 -25.47 17.26 8.70
N TRP A 46 -25.67 18.32 7.95
CA TRP A 46 -24.97 18.54 6.67
C TRP A 46 -23.46 18.57 6.81
N LEU A 47 -22.90 19.26 7.82
CA LEU A 47 -21.45 19.28 8.06
C LEU A 47 -20.85 17.90 8.33
N ILE A 48 -21.61 17.00 8.96
CA ILE A 48 -21.16 15.61 9.20
C ILE A 48 -21.18 14.82 7.90
N GLU A 49 -22.25 14.92 7.13
CA GLU A 49 -22.36 14.27 5.81
C GLU A 49 -21.26 14.71 4.84
N GLN A 50 -20.84 15.98 4.94
CA GLN A 50 -19.72 16.51 4.17
C GLN A 50 -18.35 16.27 4.83
N HIS A 51 -18.26 15.47 5.89
CA HIS A 51 -17.03 15.20 6.65
C HIS A 51 -16.27 16.44 7.14
N ILE A 52 -16.96 17.58 7.27
CA ILE A 52 -16.38 18.84 7.74
C ILE A 52 -16.15 18.80 9.26
N THR A 53 -16.97 18.07 9.98
CA THR A 53 -16.83 17.89 11.44
C THR A 53 -17.23 16.49 11.89
N SER A 54 -16.58 16.00 12.95
CA SER A 54 -16.93 14.75 13.66
C SER A 54 -17.36 15.01 15.13
N GLY A 55 -17.52 16.30 15.50
CA GLY A 55 -17.82 16.68 16.88
C GLY A 55 -16.58 16.99 17.73
N THR A 56 -16.74 17.07 19.05
CA THR A 56 -15.66 17.36 20.01
C THR A 56 -15.24 16.11 20.79
N SER A 57 -16.15 15.15 20.93
CA SER A 57 -15.93 13.84 21.52
C SER A 57 -17.04 12.91 21.06
N PRO A 58 -16.96 11.59 21.29
CA PRO A 58 -18.01 10.65 20.88
C PRO A 58 -19.39 11.07 21.33
N GLY A 59 -20.33 11.26 20.40
CA GLY A 59 -21.72 11.66 20.63
C GLY A 59 -21.91 13.11 21.09
N LYS A 60 -20.90 13.99 21.00
CA LYS A 60 -20.96 15.41 21.41
C LYS A 60 -20.49 16.36 20.34
N TYR A 61 -21.29 17.36 20.02
CA TYR A 61 -20.94 18.46 19.11
C TYR A 61 -20.40 19.70 19.84
N SER A 62 -20.88 19.95 21.05
CA SER A 62 -20.56 21.14 21.89
C SER A 62 -20.91 22.47 21.20
N PRO A 63 -22.18 22.70 20.88
CA PRO A 63 -22.61 23.81 20.01
C PRO A 63 -22.29 25.21 20.55
N SER A 64 -22.25 25.36 21.88
CA SER A 64 -21.97 26.64 22.56
C SER A 64 -20.47 26.95 22.68
N ASN A 65 -19.57 26.00 22.38
CA ASN A 65 -18.15 26.24 22.50
C ASN A 65 -17.66 27.21 21.41
N PRO A 66 -16.75 28.13 21.75
CA PRO A 66 -16.14 29.03 20.74
C PRO A 66 -15.27 28.24 19.78
N VAL A 67 -15.23 28.69 18.53
CA VAL A 67 -14.35 28.15 17.49
C VAL A 67 -13.01 28.90 17.55
N THR A 68 -11.92 28.16 17.71
CA THR A 68 -10.58 28.76 17.60
C THR A 68 -10.24 29.12 16.15
N ARG A 69 -9.22 29.99 15.94
CA ARG A 69 -8.74 30.33 14.58
C ARG A 69 -8.29 29.07 13.81
N ALA A 70 -7.65 28.12 14.48
CA ALA A 70 -7.22 26.88 13.86
C ALA A 70 -8.41 26.01 13.43
N GLN A 71 -9.43 25.86 14.31
CA GLN A 71 -10.67 25.15 13.97
C GLN A 71 -11.45 25.86 12.85
N MET A 72 -11.50 27.19 12.87
CA MET A 72 -12.09 28.01 11.81
C MET A 72 -11.42 27.72 10.47
N ALA A 73 -10.10 27.80 10.44
CA ALA A 73 -9.31 27.50 9.23
C ALA A 73 -9.56 26.08 8.72
N THR A 74 -9.65 25.09 9.63
CA THR A 74 -9.96 23.70 9.29
C THR A 74 -11.35 23.55 8.70
N PHE A 75 -12.36 24.21 9.29
CA PHE A 75 -13.74 24.14 8.77
C PHE A 75 -13.85 24.79 7.39
N LEU A 76 -13.27 25.99 7.22
CA LEU A 76 -13.27 26.69 5.93
C LEU A 76 -12.52 25.90 4.85
N TRP A 77 -11.40 25.29 5.22
CA TRP A 77 -10.64 24.43 4.29
C TRP A 77 -11.48 23.23 3.87
N ARG A 78 -12.06 22.49 4.82
CA ARG A 78 -12.89 21.31 4.53
C ARG A 78 -14.17 21.64 3.77
N SER A 79 -14.78 22.81 4.00
CA SER A 79 -16.00 23.23 3.27
C SER A 79 -15.73 23.64 1.82
N ASN A 80 -14.48 24.03 1.49
CA ASN A 80 -14.09 24.45 0.15
C ASN A 80 -13.31 23.37 -0.62
N CYS A 81 -12.80 22.34 0.09
CA CYS A 81 -12.19 21.18 -0.52
C CYS A 81 -13.17 20.01 -0.40
N PRO A 82 -13.66 19.43 -1.50
CA PRO A 82 -14.42 18.20 -1.41
C PRO A 82 -13.57 17.16 -0.64
N PRO A 83 -14.18 16.26 0.16
CA PRO A 83 -13.44 15.18 0.78
C PRO A 83 -12.62 14.48 -0.31
N ALA A 84 -11.37 14.14 0.00
CA ALA A 84 -10.58 13.36 -0.94
C ALA A 84 -11.38 12.09 -1.29
N PRO A 85 -11.47 11.73 -2.57
CA PRO A 85 -12.24 10.55 -2.95
C PRO A 85 -11.71 9.33 -2.20
N PRO A 86 -12.59 8.40 -1.78
CA PRO A 86 -12.22 7.18 -1.08
C PRO A 86 -11.11 6.44 -1.82
N ILE A 87 -10.22 5.79 -1.06
CA ILE A 87 -9.10 5.03 -1.60
C ILE A 87 -9.53 3.56 -1.76
N SER A 88 -9.47 3.05 -2.98
CA SER A 88 -9.82 1.66 -3.27
C SER A 88 -8.63 0.69 -3.18
N ALA A 89 -7.40 1.17 -3.34
CA ALA A 89 -6.19 0.36 -3.18
C ALA A 89 -4.95 1.21 -2.87
N LEU A 90 -3.98 0.59 -2.19
CA LEU A 90 -2.68 1.16 -1.85
C LEU A 90 -1.54 0.31 -2.40
N ALA A 91 -0.49 0.95 -2.90
CA ALA A 91 0.81 0.33 -3.19
C ALA A 91 1.90 1.07 -2.44
N VAL A 92 2.74 0.31 -1.73
CA VAL A 92 3.81 0.84 -0.87
C VAL A 92 5.14 0.42 -1.45
N GLY A 93 5.88 1.37 -2.01
CA GLY A 93 7.18 1.14 -2.64
C GLY A 93 8.36 1.37 -1.68
N GLY A 94 9.57 1.48 -2.23
CA GLY A 94 10.76 1.66 -1.41
C GLY A 94 10.72 2.93 -0.55
N SER A 95 10.42 4.07 -1.14
CA SER A 95 10.31 5.37 -0.47
C SER A 95 9.25 6.26 -1.11
N HIS A 96 8.23 5.68 -1.69
CA HIS A 96 7.04 6.34 -2.22
C HIS A 96 5.83 5.45 -1.97
N SER A 97 4.65 6.04 -2.02
CA SER A 97 3.38 5.32 -1.92
C SER A 97 2.42 5.85 -2.96
N CYS A 98 1.58 4.97 -3.49
CA CYS A 98 0.55 5.31 -4.47
C CYS A 98 -0.81 4.81 -4.01
N ALA A 99 -1.86 5.54 -4.31
CA ALA A 99 -3.23 5.18 -4.00
C ALA A 99 -4.10 5.25 -5.26
N ILE A 100 -4.94 4.23 -5.49
CA ILE A 100 -6.04 4.29 -6.44
C ILE A 100 -7.24 4.88 -5.71
N LYS A 101 -7.86 5.88 -6.30
CA LYS A 101 -9.09 6.50 -5.82
C LYS A 101 -10.32 5.77 -6.36
N GLU A 102 -11.49 6.02 -5.78
CA GLU A 102 -12.76 5.43 -6.24
C GLU A 102 -13.06 5.76 -7.71
N ASP A 103 -12.65 6.95 -8.19
CA ASP A 103 -12.75 7.35 -9.60
C ASP A 103 -11.74 6.68 -10.53
N ARG A 104 -10.96 5.70 -10.01
CA ARG A 104 -9.90 4.96 -10.71
C ARG A 104 -8.73 5.82 -11.21
N THR A 105 -8.59 7.04 -10.69
CA THR A 105 -7.36 7.82 -10.85
C THR A 105 -6.33 7.41 -9.79
N VAL A 106 -5.06 7.75 -10.03
CA VAL A 106 -3.95 7.42 -9.12
C VAL A 106 -3.28 8.70 -8.64
N SER A 107 -2.96 8.73 -7.36
CA SER A 107 -2.06 9.75 -6.79
C SER A 107 -0.92 9.08 -6.04
N CYS A 108 0.29 9.64 -6.16
CA CYS A 108 1.48 9.14 -5.49
C CYS A 108 2.16 10.25 -4.67
N SER A 109 2.89 9.86 -3.61
CA SER A 109 3.68 10.76 -2.76
C SER A 109 5.02 10.12 -2.41
N GLY A 110 6.00 10.92 -2.00
CA GLY A 110 7.30 10.47 -1.58
C GLY A 110 8.42 10.84 -2.53
N ARG A 111 9.46 10.00 -2.54
CA ARG A 111 10.65 10.14 -3.39
C ARG A 111 10.27 10.09 -4.88
N ASN A 112 10.95 10.95 -5.68
CA ASN A 112 10.68 11.05 -7.11
C ASN A 112 11.94 11.23 -7.98
N THR A 113 13.11 10.98 -7.47
CA THR A 113 14.37 11.20 -8.20
C THR A 113 14.48 10.43 -9.51
N SER A 114 13.72 9.35 -9.66
CA SER A 114 13.63 8.54 -10.87
C SER A 114 12.29 8.69 -11.61
N GLY A 115 11.43 9.64 -11.20
CA GLY A 115 10.10 9.83 -11.80
C GLY A 115 9.05 8.83 -11.31
N GLN A 116 9.30 8.12 -10.20
CA GLN A 116 8.40 7.07 -9.68
C GLN A 116 7.01 7.58 -9.24
N LEU A 117 6.80 8.89 -9.09
CA LEU A 117 5.47 9.47 -8.86
C LEU A 117 4.65 9.65 -10.15
N GLY A 118 5.27 9.57 -11.35
CA GLY A 118 4.56 9.63 -12.63
C GLY A 118 3.91 10.97 -12.96
N ASN A 119 4.31 12.06 -12.32
CA ASN A 119 3.71 13.39 -12.43
C ASN A 119 4.41 14.31 -13.44
N GLY A 120 5.30 13.77 -14.29
CA GLY A 120 6.07 14.52 -15.27
C GLY A 120 7.31 15.22 -14.72
N THR A 121 7.63 15.04 -13.42
CA THR A 121 8.78 15.67 -12.77
C THR A 121 9.69 14.63 -12.08
N ALA A 122 10.86 15.06 -11.62
CA ALA A 122 11.75 14.27 -10.77
C ALA A 122 11.80 14.83 -9.32
N ASN A 123 10.89 15.75 -8.97
CA ASN A 123 10.85 16.35 -7.64
C ASN A 123 10.01 15.49 -6.69
N GLN A 124 10.53 15.24 -5.48
CA GLN A 124 9.75 14.57 -4.43
C GLN A 124 8.50 15.38 -4.07
N SER A 125 7.47 14.70 -3.59
CA SER A 125 6.24 15.34 -3.11
C SER A 125 5.89 14.85 -1.72
N LEU A 126 5.64 15.80 -0.81
CA LEU A 126 5.16 15.52 0.56
C LEU A 126 3.65 15.29 0.60
N SER A 127 2.94 15.66 -0.45
CA SER A 127 1.50 15.49 -0.59
C SER A 127 1.19 14.61 -1.81
N PRO A 128 0.01 13.95 -1.84
CA PRO A 128 -0.41 13.16 -2.98
C PRO A 128 -0.46 14.00 -4.26
N THR A 129 0.25 13.56 -5.28
CA THR A 129 0.31 14.22 -6.59
C THR A 129 -0.33 13.32 -7.64
N PRO A 130 -1.26 13.80 -8.47
CA PRO A 130 -1.87 13.01 -9.52
C PRO A 130 -0.84 12.44 -10.49
N VAL A 131 -1.01 11.17 -10.88
CA VAL A 131 -0.23 10.53 -11.95
C VAL A 131 -0.74 11.04 -13.30
N THR A 132 0.15 11.61 -14.10
CA THR A 132 -0.24 12.30 -15.34
C THR A 132 -0.67 11.31 -16.43
N GLY A 133 -1.85 11.54 -17.02
CA GLY A 133 -2.35 10.78 -18.17
C GLY A 133 -2.76 9.34 -17.86
N LEU A 134 -2.96 8.98 -16.58
CA LEU A 134 -3.37 7.65 -16.15
C LEU A 134 -4.79 7.69 -15.57
N ALA A 135 -5.68 6.88 -16.13
CA ALA A 135 -7.06 6.71 -15.70
C ALA A 135 -7.50 5.25 -15.83
N ASP A 136 -8.68 4.94 -15.28
CA ASP A 136 -9.30 3.61 -15.33
C ASP A 136 -8.44 2.50 -14.72
N VAL A 137 -7.64 2.82 -13.70
CA VAL A 137 -6.74 1.89 -13.04
C VAL A 137 -7.50 0.93 -12.14
N THR A 138 -7.18 -0.36 -12.25
CA THR A 138 -7.71 -1.44 -11.42
C THR A 138 -6.69 -2.00 -10.43
N THR A 139 -5.39 -1.92 -10.79
CA THR A 139 -4.31 -2.45 -9.96
C THR A 139 -3.10 -1.51 -10.02
N ILE A 140 -2.45 -1.30 -8.90
CA ILE A 140 -1.23 -0.51 -8.76
C ILE A 140 -0.16 -1.32 -8.02
N SER A 141 1.07 -1.25 -8.48
CA SER A 141 2.24 -1.85 -7.83
C SER A 141 3.36 -0.84 -7.74
N ALA A 142 4.01 -0.77 -6.58
CA ALA A 142 5.14 0.11 -6.34
C ALA A 142 6.37 -0.73 -5.95
N GLY A 143 7.40 -0.71 -6.78
CA GLY A 143 8.70 -1.30 -6.53
C GLY A 143 9.62 -0.37 -5.74
N LEU A 144 10.95 -0.58 -5.83
CA LEU A 144 11.91 0.27 -5.12
C LEU A 144 11.91 1.71 -5.66
N GLN A 145 11.99 1.87 -6.99
CA GLN A 145 12.02 3.17 -7.71
C GLN A 145 11.17 3.15 -8.99
N THR A 146 10.26 2.20 -9.09
CA THR A 146 9.39 1.97 -10.25
C THR A 146 7.97 1.84 -9.76
N SER A 147 7.02 2.31 -10.56
CA SER A 147 5.59 2.09 -10.33
C SER A 147 4.96 1.52 -11.60
N CYS A 148 4.00 0.63 -11.45
CA CYS A 148 3.27 0.00 -12.55
C CYS A 148 1.78 -0.05 -12.23
N ALA A 149 0.94 0.07 -13.23
CA ALA A 149 -0.52 0.00 -13.12
C ALA A 149 -1.12 -0.89 -14.21
N VAL A 150 -2.23 -1.53 -13.88
CA VAL A 150 -3.11 -2.22 -14.84
C VAL A 150 -4.38 -1.40 -14.98
N LYS A 151 -4.85 -1.23 -16.20
CA LYS A 151 -6.09 -0.54 -16.53
C LYS A 151 -7.24 -1.52 -16.72
N SER A 152 -8.46 -1.03 -16.66
CA SER A 152 -9.67 -1.84 -16.84
C SER A 152 -9.79 -2.49 -18.22
N ASP A 153 -9.06 -1.98 -19.22
CA ASP A 153 -8.97 -2.56 -20.56
C ASP A 153 -7.92 -3.69 -20.66
N GLY A 154 -7.29 -4.09 -19.55
CA GLY A 154 -6.28 -5.13 -19.51
C GLY A 154 -4.91 -4.67 -20.01
N THR A 155 -4.70 -3.39 -20.32
CA THR A 155 -3.36 -2.85 -20.65
C THR A 155 -2.60 -2.48 -19.38
N ALA A 156 -1.26 -2.50 -19.46
CA ALA A 156 -0.38 -2.12 -18.36
C ALA A 156 0.50 -0.92 -18.73
N ALA A 157 0.83 -0.09 -17.75
CA ALA A 157 1.77 1.01 -17.90
C ALA A 157 2.71 1.06 -16.69
N CYS A 158 4.00 1.34 -16.93
CA CYS A 158 5.02 1.49 -15.91
C CYS A 158 5.76 2.83 -16.06
N TRP A 159 6.33 3.32 -14.95
CA TRP A 159 7.11 4.56 -14.91
C TRP A 159 8.12 4.54 -13.77
N GLY A 160 9.08 5.46 -13.79
CA GLY A 160 10.16 5.52 -12.84
C GLY A 160 11.49 5.07 -13.45
N TYR A 161 12.33 4.44 -12.63
CA TYR A 161 13.67 3.96 -13.00
C TYR A 161 13.60 2.82 -14.03
N ASN A 162 14.53 2.85 -15.02
CA ASN A 162 14.51 1.89 -16.14
C ASN A 162 15.88 1.42 -16.62
N ALA A 163 16.96 1.59 -15.88
CA ALA A 163 18.28 1.23 -16.38
C ALA A 163 18.48 -0.27 -16.67
N SER A 164 17.61 -1.13 -16.12
CA SER A 164 17.59 -2.57 -16.38
C SER A 164 16.47 -3.01 -17.33
N GLY A 165 15.68 -2.07 -17.88
CA GLY A 165 14.52 -2.37 -18.72
C GLY A 165 13.27 -2.77 -17.93
N GLN A 166 13.21 -2.51 -16.61
CA GLN A 166 12.13 -2.92 -15.72
C GLN A 166 10.78 -2.26 -16.01
N LEU A 167 10.71 -1.23 -16.87
CA LEU A 167 9.44 -0.65 -17.33
C LEU A 167 8.78 -1.48 -18.44
N GLY A 168 9.54 -2.31 -19.17
CA GLY A 168 8.99 -3.17 -20.19
C GLY A 168 8.58 -2.45 -21.49
N ASP A 169 9.04 -1.22 -21.70
CA ASP A 169 8.70 -0.39 -22.87
C ASP A 169 9.65 -0.57 -24.06
N GLY A 170 10.53 -1.58 -24.02
CA GLY A 170 11.55 -1.84 -25.04
C GLY A 170 12.78 -0.96 -24.92
N THR A 171 12.88 -0.08 -23.93
CA THR A 171 13.99 0.86 -23.73
C THR A 171 14.68 0.67 -22.39
N LEU A 172 15.78 1.40 -22.15
CA LEU A 172 16.46 1.51 -20.86
C LEU A 172 16.35 2.94 -20.29
N THR A 173 15.44 3.75 -20.83
CA THR A 173 15.27 5.15 -20.45
C THR A 173 14.24 5.28 -19.35
N GLN A 174 14.60 5.95 -18.25
CA GLN A 174 13.63 6.26 -17.19
C GLN A 174 12.46 7.08 -17.72
N ARG A 175 11.29 6.93 -17.13
CA ARG A 175 10.06 7.63 -17.50
C ARG A 175 9.51 8.42 -16.33
N LEU A 176 9.25 9.70 -16.56
CA LEU A 176 8.65 10.59 -15.56
C LEU A 176 7.11 10.54 -15.57
N THR A 177 6.53 9.85 -16.55
CA THR A 177 5.08 9.64 -16.73
C THR A 177 4.82 8.18 -17.11
N PRO A 178 3.61 7.65 -16.88
CA PRO A 178 3.23 6.31 -17.29
C PRO A 178 3.50 6.07 -18.77
N THR A 179 4.18 4.96 -19.08
CA THR A 179 4.49 4.52 -20.44
C THR A 179 3.94 3.10 -20.62
N PRO A 180 3.25 2.80 -21.72
CA PRO A 180 2.72 1.47 -21.98
C PRO A 180 3.80 0.38 -21.92
N VAL A 181 3.50 -0.73 -21.25
CA VAL A 181 4.30 -1.95 -21.32
C VAL A 181 4.06 -2.60 -22.69
N ALA A 182 5.14 -2.96 -23.38
CA ALA A 182 5.04 -3.49 -24.74
C ALA A 182 4.37 -4.88 -24.76
N GLU A 183 3.62 -5.17 -25.82
CA GLU A 183 3.12 -6.51 -26.19
C GLU A 183 2.30 -7.26 -25.11
N LEU A 184 1.77 -6.56 -24.09
CA LEU A 184 0.90 -7.15 -23.07
C LEU A 184 -0.56 -6.77 -23.29
N THR A 185 -1.41 -7.79 -23.26
CA THR A 185 -2.88 -7.67 -23.24
C THR A 185 -3.46 -8.54 -22.13
N ASP A 186 -4.71 -8.27 -21.76
CA ASP A 186 -5.47 -9.07 -20.80
C ASP A 186 -4.78 -9.24 -19.45
N VAL A 187 -4.00 -8.23 -19.03
CA VAL A 187 -3.30 -8.22 -17.75
C VAL A 187 -4.31 -8.06 -16.62
N THR A 188 -4.20 -8.93 -15.60
CA THR A 188 -5.05 -8.89 -14.39
C THR A 188 -4.26 -8.44 -13.16
N ALA A 189 -2.95 -8.68 -13.13
CA ALA A 189 -2.08 -8.25 -12.05
C ALA A 189 -0.67 -7.90 -12.57
N ILE A 190 -0.03 -6.96 -11.89
CA ILE A 190 1.36 -6.57 -12.14
C ILE A 190 2.10 -6.44 -10.80
N SER A 191 3.36 -6.85 -10.76
CA SER A 191 4.22 -6.75 -9.59
C SER A 191 5.57 -6.19 -10.00
N ALA A 192 5.93 -5.04 -9.44
CA ALA A 192 7.20 -4.36 -9.66
C ALA A 192 8.15 -4.62 -8.51
N GLY A 193 9.35 -5.11 -8.81
CA GLY A 193 10.44 -5.32 -7.84
C GLY A 193 11.43 -4.16 -7.82
N THR A 194 12.70 -4.47 -7.55
CA THR A 194 13.80 -3.48 -7.60
C THR A 194 14.18 -3.18 -9.06
N ASP A 195 14.60 -4.21 -9.80
CA ASP A 195 15.16 -4.08 -11.14
C ASP A 195 14.47 -4.98 -12.18
N HIS A 196 13.36 -5.64 -11.83
CA HIS A 196 12.54 -6.43 -12.74
C HIS A 196 11.08 -6.34 -12.35
N SER A 197 10.21 -6.69 -13.28
CA SER A 197 8.75 -6.69 -13.10
C SER A 197 8.15 -7.95 -13.73
N CYS A 198 7.00 -8.36 -13.22
CA CYS A 198 6.21 -9.45 -13.79
C CYS A 198 4.74 -9.05 -13.90
N ALA A 199 4.05 -9.58 -14.89
CA ALA A 199 2.62 -9.45 -15.09
C ALA A 199 1.95 -10.82 -15.19
N LEU A 200 0.70 -10.89 -14.75
CA LEU A 200 -0.18 -12.03 -14.86
C LEU A 200 -1.31 -11.69 -15.83
N SER A 201 -1.53 -12.51 -16.82
CA SER A 201 -2.67 -12.40 -17.72
C SER A 201 -3.90 -13.15 -17.23
N GLN A 202 -5.05 -12.86 -17.79
CA GLN A 202 -6.32 -13.55 -17.49
C GLN A 202 -6.26 -15.06 -17.78
N SER A 203 -5.39 -15.48 -18.71
CA SER A 203 -5.15 -16.90 -19.01
C SER A 203 -4.29 -17.64 -17.98
N GLY A 204 -3.81 -16.96 -16.93
CA GLY A 204 -2.87 -17.53 -15.96
C GLY A 204 -1.42 -17.59 -16.44
N THR A 205 -1.08 -16.92 -17.57
CA THR A 205 0.29 -16.81 -18.04
C THR A 205 1.04 -15.71 -17.31
N VAL A 206 2.27 -16.00 -16.87
CA VAL A 206 3.17 -15.02 -16.25
C VAL A 206 4.20 -14.57 -17.29
N SER A 207 4.40 -13.26 -17.42
CA SER A 207 5.48 -12.67 -18.22
C SER A 207 6.33 -11.77 -17.35
N CYS A 208 7.67 -11.90 -17.43
CA CYS A 208 8.62 -11.10 -16.66
C CYS A 208 9.59 -10.36 -17.57
N TRP A 209 10.16 -9.24 -17.09
CA TRP A 209 11.12 -8.40 -17.81
C TRP A 209 11.97 -7.58 -16.86
N GLY A 210 13.08 -7.02 -17.34
CA GLY A 210 14.04 -6.26 -16.56
C GLY A 210 15.36 -7.00 -16.39
N ALA A 211 16.02 -6.81 -15.25
CA ALA A 211 17.26 -7.50 -14.90
C ALA A 211 17.07 -9.00 -14.76
N ASN A 212 18.08 -9.78 -15.17
CA ASN A 212 18.06 -11.25 -15.10
C ASN A 212 19.37 -11.89 -14.60
N GLY A 213 20.33 -11.12 -14.13
CA GLY A 213 21.65 -11.65 -13.71
C GLY A 213 21.60 -12.73 -12.62
N ASN A 214 20.44 -12.97 -12.01
CA ASN A 214 20.19 -14.05 -11.03
C ASN A 214 19.10 -15.03 -11.50
N GLY A 215 18.67 -14.97 -12.76
CA GLY A 215 17.59 -15.81 -13.27
C GLY A 215 16.19 -15.40 -12.78
N GLN A 216 16.01 -14.16 -12.30
CA GLN A 216 14.74 -13.67 -11.74
C GLN A 216 13.60 -13.55 -12.76
N LEU A 217 13.89 -13.61 -14.07
CA LEU A 217 12.88 -13.68 -15.12
C LEU A 217 12.33 -15.09 -15.33
N GLY A 218 13.02 -16.14 -14.87
CA GLY A 218 12.54 -17.52 -14.89
C GLY A 218 12.54 -18.18 -16.27
N ASP A 219 13.24 -17.61 -17.24
CA ASP A 219 13.26 -18.03 -18.66
C ASP A 219 14.41 -18.95 -19.04
N ASN A 220 15.10 -19.51 -18.03
CA ASN A 220 16.29 -20.36 -18.16
C ASN A 220 17.52 -19.64 -18.75
N THR A 221 17.58 -18.32 -18.64
CA THR A 221 18.72 -17.49 -19.04
C THR A 221 19.21 -16.59 -17.91
N LEU A 222 20.29 -15.86 -18.13
CA LEU A 222 20.78 -14.79 -17.25
C LEU A 222 20.74 -13.42 -17.96
N ASP A 223 20.17 -13.38 -19.16
CA ASP A 223 20.11 -12.16 -19.96
C ASP A 223 18.89 -11.33 -19.59
N GLY A 224 19.13 -10.06 -19.21
CA GLY A 224 18.06 -9.09 -18.98
C GLY A 224 17.34 -8.72 -20.28
N ILE A 225 16.06 -8.42 -20.20
CA ILE A 225 15.25 -8.03 -21.34
C ILE A 225 14.34 -6.85 -21.01
N SER A 226 14.22 -5.89 -21.93
CA SER A 226 13.42 -4.68 -21.74
C SER A 226 11.97 -4.77 -22.21
N THR A 227 11.53 -5.94 -22.65
CA THR A 227 10.14 -6.26 -23.04
C THR A 227 9.66 -7.52 -22.32
N PRO A 228 8.36 -7.67 -22.06
CA PRO A 228 7.80 -8.85 -21.42
C PRO A 228 8.12 -10.15 -22.15
N LYS A 229 8.52 -11.17 -21.40
CA LYS A 229 8.77 -12.52 -21.91
C LYS A 229 8.05 -13.55 -21.04
N PRO A 230 7.29 -14.50 -21.64
CA PRO A 230 6.60 -15.54 -20.89
C PRO A 230 7.56 -16.42 -20.08
N VAL A 231 7.17 -16.73 -18.84
CA VAL A 231 7.86 -17.65 -17.92
C VAL A 231 7.40 -19.07 -18.25
N PRO A 232 8.27 -19.96 -18.72
CA PRO A 232 7.88 -21.34 -19.06
C PRO A 232 7.60 -22.20 -17.82
N GLY A 233 6.79 -23.24 -17.98
CA GLY A 233 6.54 -24.26 -16.94
C GLY A 233 5.58 -23.83 -15.83
N LEU A 234 4.88 -22.70 -15.97
CA LEU A 234 3.78 -22.28 -15.09
C LEU A 234 2.44 -22.43 -15.79
N SER A 235 1.44 -22.90 -15.06
CA SER A 235 0.03 -22.91 -15.47
C SER A 235 -0.88 -22.55 -14.30
N ASP A 236 -2.09 -22.09 -14.62
CA ASP A 236 -3.13 -21.81 -13.64
C ASP A 236 -2.69 -20.86 -12.51
N VAL A 237 -1.82 -19.91 -12.83
CA VAL A 237 -1.33 -18.91 -11.87
C VAL A 237 -2.47 -17.94 -11.53
N THR A 238 -2.66 -17.70 -10.24
CA THR A 238 -3.69 -16.79 -9.69
C THR A 238 -3.10 -15.55 -9.02
N ALA A 239 -1.83 -15.61 -8.60
CA ALA A 239 -1.13 -14.47 -8.03
C ALA A 239 0.36 -14.52 -8.30
N ILE A 240 0.98 -13.33 -8.41
CA ILE A 240 2.43 -13.15 -8.56
C ILE A 240 2.93 -12.18 -7.50
N SER A 241 4.17 -12.36 -7.06
CA SER A 241 4.84 -11.41 -6.17
C SER A 241 6.33 -11.37 -6.48
N VAL A 242 6.84 -10.16 -6.69
CA VAL A 242 8.22 -9.90 -7.11
C VAL A 242 9.01 -9.28 -5.96
N GLY A 243 10.11 -9.93 -5.59
CA GLY A 243 11.04 -9.44 -4.58
C GLY A 243 12.18 -8.57 -5.17
N ASP A 244 13.32 -8.52 -4.47
CA ASP A 244 14.48 -7.75 -4.98
C ASP A 244 15.09 -8.40 -6.23
N ARG A 245 15.43 -9.69 -6.16
CA ARG A 245 16.10 -10.46 -7.23
C ARG A 245 15.52 -11.85 -7.42
N PHE A 246 14.29 -12.06 -6.98
CA PHE A 246 13.57 -13.31 -7.12
C PHE A 246 12.09 -13.02 -7.35
N SER A 247 11.40 -13.99 -7.88
CA SER A 247 9.97 -13.93 -8.18
C SER A 247 9.26 -15.16 -7.65
N CYS A 248 7.99 -15.00 -7.30
CA CYS A 248 7.13 -16.08 -6.85
C CYS A 248 5.77 -16.02 -7.56
N ALA A 249 5.17 -17.19 -7.79
CA ALA A 249 3.84 -17.36 -8.35
C ALA A 249 3.04 -18.37 -7.51
N LEU A 250 1.76 -18.07 -7.32
CA LEU A 250 0.78 -18.96 -6.68
C LEU A 250 -0.17 -19.50 -7.74
N THR A 251 -0.37 -20.81 -7.75
CA THR A 251 -1.34 -21.46 -8.63
C THR A 251 -2.70 -21.65 -7.95
N SER A 252 -3.74 -21.89 -8.73
CA SER A 252 -5.11 -22.18 -8.24
C SER A 252 -5.19 -23.39 -7.32
N GLY A 253 -4.25 -24.34 -7.46
CA GLY A 253 -4.11 -25.49 -6.57
C GLY A 253 -3.43 -25.20 -5.22
N GLY A 254 -3.08 -23.94 -4.93
CA GLY A 254 -2.44 -23.53 -3.68
C GLY A 254 -0.96 -23.93 -3.60
N THR A 255 -0.31 -24.19 -4.74
CA THR A 255 1.14 -24.45 -4.83
C THR A 255 1.87 -23.15 -5.14
N VAL A 256 3.02 -22.92 -4.48
CA VAL A 256 3.88 -21.77 -4.72
C VAL A 256 5.14 -22.22 -5.46
N PHE A 257 5.49 -21.48 -6.50
CA PHE A 257 6.75 -21.60 -7.23
C PHE A 257 7.55 -20.32 -7.06
N CYS A 258 8.86 -20.42 -6.78
CA CYS A 258 9.75 -19.27 -6.74
C CYS A 258 11.00 -19.53 -7.58
N TRP A 259 11.62 -18.47 -8.12
CA TRP A 259 12.83 -18.53 -8.96
C TRP A 259 13.66 -17.26 -8.84
N GLY A 260 14.91 -17.31 -9.29
CA GLY A 260 15.88 -16.24 -9.17
C GLY A 260 16.92 -16.47 -8.09
N TYR A 261 17.35 -15.41 -7.43
CA TYR A 261 18.38 -15.39 -6.40
C TYR A 261 17.97 -16.16 -5.14
N ASN A 262 18.93 -16.96 -4.57
CA ASN A 262 18.59 -17.87 -3.48
C ASN A 262 19.66 -18.00 -2.36
N VAL A 263 20.70 -17.20 -2.33
CA VAL A 263 21.82 -17.36 -1.37
C VAL A 263 21.38 -17.41 0.11
N PHE A 264 20.25 -16.80 0.44
CA PHE A 264 19.68 -16.81 1.79
C PHE A 264 18.44 -17.72 1.92
N GLY A 265 18.16 -18.57 0.93
CA GLY A 265 16.99 -19.45 0.96
C GLY A 265 15.68 -18.77 0.53
N HIS A 266 15.75 -17.66 -0.24
CA HIS A 266 14.58 -16.89 -0.70
C HIS A 266 13.51 -17.70 -1.42
N LEU A 267 13.93 -18.79 -2.10
CA LEU A 267 13.04 -19.61 -2.90
C LEU A 267 12.28 -20.66 -2.06
N GLY A 268 12.65 -20.86 -0.79
CA GLY A 268 11.95 -21.79 0.11
C GLY A 268 11.99 -23.25 -0.31
N ASN A 269 12.88 -23.63 -1.23
CA ASN A 269 12.94 -24.98 -1.85
C ASN A 269 13.88 -25.95 -1.14
N GLY A 270 14.35 -25.60 0.07
CA GLY A 270 15.28 -26.41 0.87
C GLY A 270 16.76 -26.25 0.48
N THR A 271 17.07 -25.40 -0.51
CA THR A 271 18.44 -25.15 -0.98
C THR A 271 18.79 -23.66 -0.89
N THR A 272 20.06 -23.34 -1.19
CA THR A 272 20.55 -21.97 -1.38
C THR A 272 21.01 -21.69 -2.81
N ASP A 273 20.74 -22.64 -3.72
CA ASP A 273 21.11 -22.49 -5.14
C ASP A 273 20.07 -21.64 -5.86
N GLN A 274 20.55 -20.69 -6.68
CA GLN A 274 19.65 -19.92 -7.56
C GLN A 274 18.93 -20.86 -8.55
N LYS A 275 17.74 -20.46 -9.00
CA LYS A 275 16.96 -21.18 -10.00
C LYS A 275 16.65 -20.26 -11.16
N LEU A 276 17.00 -20.69 -12.36
CA LEU A 276 16.73 -19.95 -13.60
C LEU A 276 15.31 -20.20 -14.14
N THR A 277 14.60 -21.15 -13.53
CA THR A 277 13.21 -21.51 -13.85
C THR A 277 12.40 -21.68 -12.56
N PRO A 278 11.07 -21.56 -12.61
CA PRO A 278 10.21 -21.78 -11.46
C PRO A 278 10.47 -23.11 -10.74
N ALA A 279 10.71 -23.07 -9.44
CA ALA A 279 10.90 -24.24 -8.58
C ALA A 279 9.86 -24.24 -7.46
N PRO A 280 9.25 -25.40 -7.11
CA PRO A 280 8.25 -25.46 -6.06
C PRO A 280 8.86 -25.16 -4.69
N VAL A 281 8.11 -24.44 -3.86
CA VAL A 281 8.45 -24.21 -2.44
C VAL A 281 8.22 -25.51 -1.67
N SER A 282 9.24 -25.96 -0.95
CA SER A 282 9.24 -27.28 -0.27
C SER A 282 8.26 -27.33 0.91
N GLY A 283 7.46 -28.41 0.98
CA GLY A 283 6.58 -28.68 2.13
C GLY A 283 5.43 -27.67 2.30
N LEU A 284 5.13 -26.87 1.27
CA LEU A 284 4.07 -25.83 1.31
C LEU A 284 2.93 -26.20 0.36
N SER A 285 1.71 -26.21 0.89
CA SER A 285 0.48 -26.47 0.14
C SER A 285 -0.69 -25.70 0.73
N GLY A 286 -1.78 -25.60 -0.02
CA GLY A 286 -3.00 -24.92 0.42
C GLY A 286 -2.77 -23.43 0.67
N VAL A 287 -1.92 -22.78 -0.11
CA VAL A 287 -1.65 -21.35 0.00
C VAL A 287 -2.77 -20.54 -0.65
N THR A 288 -3.17 -19.45 -0.01
CA THR A 288 -4.19 -18.52 -0.48
C THR A 288 -3.64 -17.13 -0.81
N ALA A 289 -2.48 -16.76 -0.26
CA ALA A 289 -1.82 -15.50 -0.58
C ALA A 289 -0.29 -15.62 -0.42
N ILE A 290 0.46 -14.87 -1.24
CA ILE A 290 1.93 -14.80 -1.20
C ILE A 290 2.39 -13.34 -1.18
N SER A 291 3.54 -13.11 -0.55
CA SER A 291 4.22 -11.83 -0.60
C SER A 291 5.73 -12.03 -0.58
N ALA A 292 6.41 -11.50 -1.59
CA ALA A 292 7.86 -11.48 -1.72
C ALA A 292 8.40 -10.11 -1.32
N GLY A 293 9.25 -10.10 -0.31
CA GLY A 293 10.01 -8.92 0.12
C GLY A 293 11.37 -8.83 -0.59
N ALA A 294 12.29 -8.01 -0.03
CA ALA A 294 13.61 -7.90 -0.67
C ALA A 294 14.40 -9.20 -0.56
N GLN A 295 14.39 -9.85 0.60
CA GLN A 295 15.25 -11.00 0.88
C GLN A 295 14.54 -12.15 1.63
N HIS A 296 13.22 -12.10 1.70
CA HIS A 296 12.38 -13.14 2.31
C HIS A 296 11.03 -13.17 1.62
N ALA A 297 10.30 -14.23 1.81
CA ALA A 297 8.93 -14.34 1.33
C ALA A 297 8.03 -14.91 2.42
N CYS A 298 6.75 -14.58 2.34
CA CYS A 298 5.72 -15.05 3.26
C CYS A 298 4.51 -15.57 2.48
N ALA A 299 3.75 -16.46 3.09
CA ALA A 299 2.51 -16.99 2.55
C ALA A 299 1.45 -17.15 3.64
N VAL A 300 0.19 -16.98 3.27
CA VAL A 300 -0.98 -17.31 4.07
C VAL A 300 -1.54 -18.64 3.56
N LYS A 301 -1.86 -19.54 4.48
CA LYS A 301 -2.44 -20.85 4.16
C LYS A 301 -3.97 -20.83 4.30
N SER A 302 -4.63 -21.80 3.72
CA SER A 302 -6.09 -21.95 3.80
C SER A 302 -6.61 -22.18 5.23
N ASP A 303 -5.77 -22.64 6.16
CA ASP A 303 -6.05 -22.72 7.59
C ASP A 303 -5.85 -21.37 8.32
N THR A 304 -5.65 -20.31 7.57
CA THR A 304 -5.41 -18.92 8.06
C THR A 304 -4.12 -18.71 8.87
N THR A 305 -3.21 -19.68 8.88
CA THR A 305 -1.87 -19.53 9.45
C THR A 305 -0.91 -18.91 8.43
N ALA A 306 0.18 -18.30 8.90
CA ALA A 306 1.22 -17.71 8.05
C ALA A 306 2.56 -18.43 8.23
N VAL A 307 3.30 -18.52 7.12
CA VAL A 307 4.68 -19.00 7.08
C VAL A 307 5.56 -18.02 6.34
N CYS A 308 6.84 -17.90 6.73
CA CYS A 308 7.83 -17.08 6.04
C CYS A 308 9.15 -17.86 5.87
N TRP A 309 9.96 -17.47 4.88
CA TRP A 309 11.26 -18.10 4.60
C TRP A 309 12.22 -17.11 3.94
N GLY A 310 13.50 -17.45 3.86
CA GLY A 310 14.55 -16.60 3.31
C GLY A 310 15.48 -16.04 4.39
N ASP A 311 16.04 -14.85 4.13
CA ASP A 311 16.85 -14.12 5.11
C ASP A 311 15.98 -13.67 6.28
N ASN A 312 16.55 -13.74 7.50
CA ASN A 312 15.73 -13.50 8.69
C ASN A 312 16.02 -12.14 9.34
N SER A 313 17.02 -11.96 10.14
CA SER A 313 17.18 -10.73 10.94
C SER A 313 15.87 -10.24 11.59
N GLY A 314 15.02 -11.18 12.06
CA GLY A 314 13.70 -10.95 12.62
C GLY A 314 12.53 -10.91 11.64
N ARG A 315 12.75 -10.88 10.31
CA ARG A 315 11.70 -10.75 9.27
C ARG A 315 10.76 -11.94 9.17
N LEU A 316 11.20 -13.13 9.58
CA LEU A 316 10.38 -14.34 9.52
C LEU A 316 9.38 -14.43 10.67
N GLY A 317 9.53 -13.63 11.73
CA GLY A 317 8.58 -13.58 12.85
C GLY A 317 8.53 -14.84 13.71
N ASN A 318 9.53 -15.70 13.65
CA ASN A 318 9.58 -17.00 14.32
C ASN A 318 10.33 -16.98 15.66
N GLY A 319 10.70 -15.78 16.16
CA GLY A 319 11.40 -15.58 17.43
C GLY A 319 12.92 -15.76 17.39
N ILE A 320 13.50 -16.07 16.23
CA ILE A 320 14.95 -16.23 16.02
C ILE A 320 15.43 -15.34 14.88
N ILE A 321 16.74 -15.26 14.70
CA ILE A 321 17.37 -14.43 13.63
C ILE A 321 17.99 -15.29 12.52
N ASP A 322 17.95 -16.61 12.64
CA ASP A 322 18.54 -17.52 11.65
C ASP A 322 17.65 -17.60 10.40
N ARG A 323 18.29 -17.52 9.23
CA ARG A 323 17.63 -17.71 7.93
C ARG A 323 17.03 -19.10 7.79
N SER A 324 16.01 -19.22 6.96
CA SER A 324 15.41 -20.50 6.62
C SER A 324 15.26 -20.68 5.12
N SER A 325 15.78 -21.77 4.58
CA SER A 325 15.59 -22.17 3.19
C SER A 325 14.28 -22.93 2.93
N THR A 326 13.46 -23.11 3.98
CA THR A 326 12.12 -23.71 3.91
C THR A 326 11.11 -22.87 4.67
N PRO A 327 9.81 -22.93 4.33
CA PRO A 327 8.76 -22.23 5.07
C PRO A 327 8.77 -22.56 6.56
N THR A 328 8.78 -21.51 7.39
CA THR A 328 8.77 -21.58 8.86
C THR A 328 7.55 -20.84 9.39
N ALA A 329 6.85 -21.43 10.35
CA ALA A 329 5.67 -20.81 10.94
C ALA A 329 6.00 -19.46 11.62
N VAL A 330 5.16 -18.47 11.39
CA VAL A 330 5.20 -17.21 12.13
C VAL A 330 4.63 -17.44 13.52
N SER A 331 5.41 -17.11 14.57
CA SER A 331 5.06 -17.43 15.95
C SER A 331 3.79 -16.70 16.43
N GLY A 332 2.83 -17.48 16.95
CA GLY A 332 1.61 -16.92 17.56
C GLY A 332 0.68 -16.18 16.60
N LEU A 333 0.84 -16.38 15.29
CA LEU A 333 0.01 -15.70 14.28
C LEU A 333 -0.99 -16.65 13.64
N ASP A 334 -2.26 -16.38 13.87
CA ASP A 334 -3.42 -17.07 13.32
C ASP A 334 -4.47 -16.07 12.80
N ASN A 335 -5.51 -16.58 12.16
CA ASN A 335 -6.61 -15.79 11.59
C ASN A 335 -6.10 -14.71 10.63
N VAL A 336 -5.09 -15.02 9.83
CA VAL A 336 -4.49 -14.08 8.87
C VAL A 336 -5.39 -13.96 7.65
N LYS A 337 -5.72 -12.70 7.31
CA LYS A 337 -6.43 -12.30 6.09
C LYS A 337 -5.45 -12.04 4.95
N THR A 338 -4.43 -11.22 5.22
CA THR A 338 -3.41 -10.82 4.24
C THR A 338 -2.06 -10.60 4.90
N ILE A 339 -0.99 -10.74 4.13
CA ILE A 339 0.39 -10.58 4.58
C ILE A 339 1.18 -9.74 3.58
N SER A 340 2.11 -8.93 4.07
CA SER A 340 3.02 -8.12 3.26
C SER A 340 4.45 -8.25 3.78
N ALA A 341 5.36 -8.66 2.91
CA ALA A 341 6.79 -8.73 3.15
C ALA A 341 7.49 -7.52 2.52
N GLY A 342 8.16 -6.72 3.35
CA GLY A 342 8.89 -5.52 2.92
C GLY A 342 10.39 -5.77 2.71
N VAL A 343 11.19 -4.71 2.82
CA VAL A 343 12.65 -4.86 2.74
C VAL A 343 13.22 -5.43 4.03
N LYS A 344 12.75 -4.95 5.19
CA LYS A 344 13.30 -5.34 6.50
C LYS A 344 12.23 -5.70 7.54
N GLN A 345 10.97 -5.60 7.22
CA GLN A 345 9.84 -5.91 8.09
C GLN A 345 8.81 -6.75 7.34
N SER A 346 7.91 -7.35 8.09
CA SER A 346 6.72 -8.01 7.60
C SER A 346 5.51 -7.55 8.40
N CYS A 347 4.35 -7.49 7.78
CA CYS A 347 3.09 -7.13 8.41
C CYS A 347 1.97 -8.06 7.95
N ALA A 348 0.96 -8.24 8.78
CA ALA A 348 -0.24 -8.98 8.45
C ALA A 348 -1.49 -8.28 9.00
N VAL A 349 -2.60 -8.42 8.28
CA VAL A 349 -3.94 -8.07 8.77
C VAL A 349 -4.67 -9.36 9.12
N LYS A 350 -5.32 -9.39 10.26
CA LYS A 350 -6.14 -10.52 10.74
C LYS A 350 -7.58 -10.37 10.27
N LEU A 351 -8.33 -11.46 10.30
CA LEU A 351 -9.76 -11.49 9.91
C LEU A 351 -10.64 -10.55 10.73
N ASP A 352 -10.23 -10.21 11.95
CA ASP A 352 -10.91 -9.25 12.83
C ASP A 352 -10.59 -7.78 12.52
N GLY A 353 -9.76 -7.52 11.50
CA GLY A 353 -9.31 -6.19 11.11
C GLY A 353 -8.21 -5.60 12.00
N THR A 354 -7.64 -6.36 12.92
CA THR A 354 -6.41 -5.95 13.62
C THR A 354 -5.18 -6.21 12.74
N ALA A 355 -4.10 -5.47 12.96
CA ALA A 355 -2.85 -5.65 12.23
C ALA A 355 -1.69 -5.91 13.18
N VAL A 356 -0.74 -6.72 12.72
CA VAL A 356 0.51 -7.01 13.42
C VAL A 356 1.69 -6.83 12.48
N CYS A 357 2.82 -6.35 12.99
CA CYS A 357 4.06 -6.22 12.24
C CYS A 357 5.26 -6.75 13.05
N TRP A 358 6.34 -7.12 12.35
CA TRP A 358 7.57 -7.61 12.94
C TRP A 358 8.77 -7.35 12.03
N GLY A 359 9.98 -7.59 12.53
CA GLY A 359 11.24 -7.33 11.85
C GLY A 359 11.94 -6.09 12.38
N SER A 360 12.74 -5.45 11.53
CA SER A 360 13.46 -4.22 11.87
C SER A 360 12.50 -3.05 12.15
N ASN A 361 12.83 -2.25 13.18
CA ASN A 361 11.97 -1.16 13.66
C ASN A 361 12.68 0.17 13.92
N ALA A 362 13.93 0.34 13.49
CA ALA A 362 14.73 1.53 13.77
C ALA A 362 14.04 2.87 13.39
N TYR A 363 13.05 2.83 12.49
CA TYR A 363 12.27 4.00 12.05
C TYR A 363 10.80 3.94 12.52
N GLY A 364 10.42 2.97 13.36
CA GLY A 364 9.05 2.77 13.78
C GLY A 364 8.16 2.05 12.76
N GLN A 365 8.75 1.33 11.78
CA GLN A 365 8.01 0.67 10.70
C GLN A 365 7.15 -0.53 11.17
N VAL A 366 7.35 -1.03 12.38
CA VAL A 366 6.47 -2.00 13.04
C VAL A 366 5.17 -1.35 13.53
N GLY A 367 5.22 -0.06 13.92
CA GLY A 367 4.01 0.69 14.30
C GLY A 367 3.53 0.44 15.74
N ASP A 368 4.35 -0.15 16.59
CA ASP A 368 4.03 -0.49 17.98
C ASP A 368 4.30 0.63 18.99
N GLY A 369 4.70 1.82 18.51
CA GLY A 369 5.06 2.99 19.33
C GLY A 369 6.52 3.00 19.79
N THR A 370 7.34 2.06 19.33
CA THR A 370 8.77 1.94 19.70
C THR A 370 9.68 1.98 18.47
N ASN A 371 11.00 1.98 18.70
CA ASN A 371 12.04 1.79 17.68
C ASN A 371 12.81 0.46 17.86
N GLU A 372 12.28 -0.46 18.64
CA GLU A 372 12.93 -1.73 18.93
C GLU A 372 12.55 -2.78 17.87
N ASP A 373 13.54 -3.51 17.34
CA ASP A 373 13.32 -4.62 16.43
C ASP A 373 12.46 -5.71 17.07
N ARG A 374 11.57 -6.33 16.30
CA ARG A 374 10.64 -7.35 16.78
C ARG A 374 10.90 -8.69 16.07
N LEU A 375 11.23 -9.70 16.84
CA LEU A 375 11.47 -11.05 16.30
C LEU A 375 10.17 -11.87 16.15
N THR A 376 9.06 -11.37 16.71
CA THR A 376 7.73 -11.98 16.65
C THR A 376 6.69 -10.89 16.36
N PRO A 377 5.52 -11.25 15.80
CA PRO A 377 4.44 -10.28 15.52
C PRO A 377 4.05 -9.46 16.74
N GLN A 378 3.98 -8.12 16.56
CA GLN A 378 3.49 -7.17 17.55
C GLN A 378 2.29 -6.42 17.03
N PRO A 379 1.29 -6.13 17.86
CA PRO A 379 0.13 -5.33 17.46
C PRO A 379 0.55 -3.94 16.97
N VAL A 380 -0.02 -3.50 15.85
CA VAL A 380 0.11 -2.12 15.38
C VAL A 380 -0.77 -1.22 16.25
N SER A 381 -0.16 -0.27 16.95
CA SER A 381 -0.84 0.55 17.96
C SER A 381 -1.99 1.38 17.39
N GLY A 382 -3.19 1.21 17.96
CA GLY A 382 -4.37 2.00 17.59
C GLY A 382 -4.97 1.70 16.21
N LEU A 383 -4.46 0.71 15.47
CA LEU A 383 -5.02 0.33 14.17
C LEU A 383 -6.13 -0.72 14.34
N THR A 384 -7.31 -0.36 13.91
CA THR A 384 -8.50 -1.22 13.87
C THR A 384 -9.16 -1.12 12.50
N HIS A 385 -9.95 -2.13 12.13
CA HIS A 385 -10.68 -2.17 10.86
C HIS A 385 -9.76 -2.05 9.63
N ALA A 386 -8.52 -2.56 9.74
CA ALA A 386 -7.65 -2.66 8.57
C ALA A 386 -8.24 -3.67 7.57
N ASP A 387 -8.17 -3.33 6.28
CA ASP A 387 -8.58 -4.19 5.18
C ASP A 387 -7.36 -4.81 4.50
N THR A 388 -6.39 -3.98 4.13
CA THR A 388 -5.11 -4.40 3.54
C THR A 388 -3.94 -3.67 4.17
N ILE A 389 -2.75 -4.22 4.00
CA ILE A 389 -1.50 -3.66 4.50
C ILE A 389 -0.40 -3.81 3.46
N GLY A 390 0.41 -2.77 3.30
CA GLY A 390 1.59 -2.76 2.45
C GLY A 390 2.83 -2.34 3.23
N THR A 391 3.97 -2.92 2.87
CA THR A 391 5.27 -2.63 3.49
C THR A 391 6.28 -2.18 2.45
N GLY A 392 6.95 -1.06 2.71
CA GLY A 392 8.03 -0.53 1.88
C GLY A 392 9.41 -0.87 2.42
N SER A 393 10.40 0.01 2.17
CA SER A 393 11.75 -0.20 2.73
C SER A 393 11.79 0.03 4.23
N PHE A 394 11.19 1.13 4.70
CA PHE A 394 11.25 1.58 6.10
C PHE A 394 9.92 2.19 6.57
N HIS A 395 8.84 1.96 5.85
CA HIS A 395 7.51 2.43 6.22
C HIS A 395 6.49 1.36 5.89
N SER A 396 5.34 1.48 6.50
CA SER A 396 4.18 0.61 6.29
C SER A 396 2.93 1.45 6.18
N CYS A 397 1.99 1.02 5.37
CA CYS A 397 0.68 1.68 5.23
C CYS A 397 -0.43 0.64 5.26
N ALA A 398 -1.59 1.02 5.76
CA ALA A 398 -2.80 0.20 5.74
C ALA A 398 -3.96 0.99 5.14
N LEU A 399 -4.77 0.31 4.36
CA LEU A 399 -6.10 0.74 3.96
C LEU A 399 -7.09 0.17 4.96
N LYS A 400 -8.01 1.01 5.43
CA LYS A 400 -9.07 0.62 6.36
C LYS A 400 -10.37 0.31 5.61
N GLN A 401 -11.29 -0.38 6.28
CA GLN A 401 -12.62 -0.70 5.75
C GLN A 401 -13.52 0.53 5.49
N ASP A 402 -13.14 1.70 6.01
CA ASP A 402 -13.79 2.99 5.76
C ASP A 402 -13.13 3.78 4.61
N ASP A 403 -12.33 3.10 3.79
CA ASP A 403 -11.60 3.65 2.64
C ASP A 403 -10.60 4.75 2.99
N THR A 404 -10.24 4.89 4.27
CA THR A 404 -9.17 5.78 4.72
C THR A 404 -7.84 5.03 4.81
N ALA A 405 -6.74 5.73 4.56
CA ALA A 405 -5.40 5.18 4.66
C ALA A 405 -4.64 5.75 5.86
N VAL A 406 -3.79 4.92 6.45
CA VAL A 406 -2.85 5.30 7.50
C VAL A 406 -1.46 4.79 7.17
N CYS A 407 -0.40 5.55 7.52
CA CYS A 407 0.98 5.12 7.35
C CYS A 407 1.79 5.38 8.62
N TRP A 408 2.90 4.63 8.77
CA TRP A 408 3.86 4.76 9.87
C TRP A 408 5.25 4.31 9.45
N GLY A 409 6.27 4.61 10.27
CA GLY A 409 7.67 4.38 9.95
C GLY A 409 8.37 5.63 9.44
N ALA A 410 9.34 5.47 8.55
CA ALA A 410 10.10 6.58 7.96
C ALA A 410 9.24 7.42 7.01
N ASN A 411 9.42 8.76 7.06
CA ASN A 411 8.72 9.71 6.18
C ASN A 411 9.66 10.78 5.59
N TYR A 412 10.96 10.58 5.58
CA TYR A 412 11.95 11.59 5.16
C TYR A 412 11.76 12.13 3.74
N ASN A 413 11.12 11.36 2.88
CA ASN A 413 10.80 11.74 1.50
C ASN A 413 9.33 12.15 1.32
N GLY A 414 8.51 12.22 2.39
CA GLY A 414 7.08 12.49 2.29
C GLY A 414 6.26 11.31 1.75
N GLN A 415 6.75 10.08 1.93
CA GLN A 415 6.10 8.87 1.40
C GLN A 415 4.73 8.58 2.04
N PHE A 416 4.36 9.25 3.13
CA PHE A 416 3.02 9.20 3.72
C PHE A 416 2.01 10.05 2.94
N GLY A 417 2.45 11.14 2.29
CA GLY A 417 1.54 12.07 1.64
C GLY A 417 0.71 12.90 2.64
N ASP A 418 1.19 13.10 3.85
CA ASP A 418 0.54 13.88 4.92
C ASP A 418 0.96 15.36 4.94
N GLY A 419 1.69 15.81 3.92
CA GLY A 419 2.25 17.17 3.81
C GLY A 419 3.51 17.38 4.66
N THR A 420 4.03 16.33 5.33
CA THR A 420 5.21 16.42 6.18
C THR A 420 6.32 15.46 5.73
N ASN A 421 7.50 15.61 6.31
CA ASN A 421 8.61 14.64 6.21
C ASN A 421 8.95 14.03 7.58
N THR A 422 7.99 14.04 8.51
CA THR A 422 8.18 13.57 9.88
C THR A 422 7.81 12.11 10.00
N SER A 423 8.76 11.27 10.45
CA SER A 423 8.52 9.84 10.73
C SER A 423 7.56 9.66 11.91
N ARG A 424 6.81 8.55 11.94
CA ARG A 424 5.84 8.21 12.96
C ARG A 424 6.05 6.79 13.46
N LEU A 425 5.95 6.62 14.77
CA LEU A 425 6.06 5.31 15.42
C LEU A 425 4.73 4.55 15.46
N THR A 426 3.64 5.23 15.11
CA THR A 426 2.26 4.70 15.13
C THR A 426 1.50 5.18 13.90
N PRO A 427 0.43 4.49 13.49
CA PRO A 427 -0.38 4.85 12.34
C PRO A 427 -0.88 6.30 12.39
N THR A 428 -0.72 7.01 11.29
CA THR A 428 -1.15 8.41 11.11
C THR A 428 -1.98 8.49 9.82
N PRO A 429 -3.13 9.19 9.79
CA PRO A 429 -3.93 9.38 8.59
C PRO A 429 -3.12 10.05 7.46
N VAL A 430 -3.30 9.55 6.23
CA VAL A 430 -2.56 9.98 5.05
C VAL A 430 -3.48 10.09 3.83
N PHE A 431 -3.01 10.70 2.76
CA PHE A 431 -3.76 10.90 1.51
C PHE A 431 -5.07 11.69 1.67
N ASN A 432 -5.22 12.47 2.75
CA ASN A 432 -6.41 13.27 3.05
C ASN A 432 -6.35 14.67 2.39
N VAL A 433 -5.82 14.78 1.16
CA VAL A 433 -5.67 16.08 0.46
C VAL A 433 -6.40 16.05 -0.88
#